data_194ddeab8c64d99152d0bfdc8283694e
#
_entry.id   194ddeab8c64d99152d0bfdc8283694e
#
_cell.length_a   1.000
_cell.length_b   1.000
_cell.length_c   1.000
_cell.angle_alpha   90.00
_cell.angle_beta   90.00
_cell.angle_gamma   90.00
#
_symmetry.space_group_name_H-M   'P 1'
#
loop_
_entity.id
_entity.type
_entity.pdbx_description
1 polymer ?
#
loop_
_entity_poly.entity_id
_entity_poly.type
_entity_poly.pdbx_seq_one_letter_code
_entity_poly.pdbx_strand_id
1 'polypeptide(L)'
;NSPFLMKVWNLMKSWGHGNKAFRIIATLPLFALATQLAFRRRKYKLNYNTTEHVFIQAYIACQILLLSIIVLPFNGYAKVDDLYELPLWLIFVLFCWDYKQLYRCTWWRSFWRTILMLTYSLVLLVIFACLVMALMLAGIYVLKFIL
;
A
#
# COMPACT_ATOMS: atom_id res chain seq x y z
N ASN A 1 23.89 -17.93 12.82
CA ASN A 1 23.63 -17.09 11.64
C ASN A 1 23.79 -17.95 10.39
N SER A 2 22.69 -18.56 9.92
CA SER A 2 22.76 -19.40 8.71
C SER A 2 22.97 -18.49 7.48
N PRO A 3 23.97 -18.78 6.63
CA PRO A 3 24.24 -17.99 5.41
C PRO A 3 23.06 -17.97 4.44
N PHE A 4 22.13 -18.90 4.59
CA PHE A 4 20.88 -18.97 3.84
C PHE A 4 19.90 -17.85 4.20
N LEU A 5 19.71 -17.56 5.50
CA LEU A 5 18.85 -16.46 5.93
C LEU A 5 19.35 -15.10 5.44
N MET A 6 20.66 -14.91 5.40
CA MET A 6 21.26 -13.70 4.83
C MET A 6 21.02 -13.61 3.30
N LYS A 7 21.10 -14.72 2.58
CA LYS A 7 20.80 -14.76 1.14
C LYS A 7 19.33 -14.41 0.87
N VAL A 8 18.41 -15.03 1.61
CA VAL A 8 16.96 -14.75 1.49
C VAL A 8 16.67 -13.28 1.83
N TRP A 9 17.26 -12.75 2.92
CA TRP A 9 17.12 -11.35 3.30
C TRP A 9 17.63 -10.39 2.23
N ASN A 10 18.80 -10.64 1.65
CA ASN A 10 19.38 -9.84 0.58
C ASN A 10 18.54 -9.92 -0.71
N LEU A 11 17.97 -11.09 -1.02
CA LEU A 11 17.07 -11.28 -2.15
C LEU A 11 15.76 -10.49 -1.96
N MET A 12 15.15 -10.54 -0.79
CA MET A 12 13.96 -9.75 -0.45
C MET A 12 14.24 -8.25 -0.51
N LYS A 13 15.42 -7.83 -0.02
CA LYS A 13 15.86 -6.43 -0.06
C LYS A 13 16.09 -5.95 -1.50
N SER A 14 16.74 -6.75 -2.35
CA SER A 14 16.97 -6.41 -3.76
C SER A 14 15.67 -6.37 -4.58
N TRP A 15 14.74 -7.28 -4.31
CA TRP A 15 13.41 -7.28 -4.91
C TRP A 15 12.59 -6.06 -4.47
N GLY A 16 12.64 -5.71 -3.21
CA GLY A 16 11.96 -4.54 -2.66
C GLY A 16 12.48 -3.21 -3.22
N HIS A 17 13.76 -3.09 -3.48
CA HIS A 17 14.37 -1.88 -4.03
C HIS A 17 14.36 -1.82 -5.56
N GLY A 18 14.37 -2.97 -6.25
CA GLY A 18 14.54 -3.02 -7.71
C GLY A 18 13.29 -2.68 -8.53
N ASN A 19 12.07 -2.82 -8.00
CA ASN A 19 10.86 -2.72 -8.80
C ASN A 19 9.74 -1.96 -8.09
N LYS A 20 9.84 -0.61 -8.12
CA LYS A 20 8.83 0.29 -7.49
C LYS A 20 7.42 0.06 -8.03
N ALA A 21 7.29 -0.20 -9.35
CA ALA A 21 6.01 -0.49 -9.99
C ALA A 21 5.37 -1.78 -9.44
N PHE A 22 6.17 -2.83 -9.27
CA PHE A 22 5.68 -4.09 -8.70
C PHE A 22 5.17 -3.92 -7.26
N ARG A 23 5.86 -3.13 -6.43
CA ARG A 23 5.41 -2.81 -5.06
C ARG A 23 4.04 -2.14 -5.06
N ILE A 24 3.85 -1.14 -5.93
CA ILE A 24 2.59 -0.42 -6.05
C ILE A 24 1.47 -1.39 -6.45
N ILE A 25 1.68 -2.20 -7.50
CA ILE A 25 0.70 -3.17 -7.99
C ILE A 25 0.37 -4.21 -6.91
N ALA A 26 1.36 -4.73 -6.21
CA ALA A 26 1.17 -5.73 -5.16
C ALA A 26 0.43 -5.17 -3.93
N THR A 27 0.59 -3.89 -3.62
CA THR A 27 -0.09 -3.24 -2.49
C THR A 27 -1.52 -2.78 -2.82
N LEU A 28 -1.88 -2.59 -4.09
CA LEU A 28 -3.21 -2.17 -4.51
C LEU A 28 -4.35 -3.03 -3.92
N PRO A 29 -4.33 -4.38 -3.99
CA PRO A 29 -5.40 -5.19 -3.43
C PRO A 29 -5.49 -5.07 -1.90
N LEU A 30 -4.36 -4.89 -1.20
CA LEU A 30 -4.35 -4.68 0.25
C LEU A 30 -5.03 -3.36 0.62
N PHE A 31 -4.70 -2.27 -0.09
CA PHE A 31 -5.36 -0.98 0.09
C PHE A 31 -6.84 -1.02 -0.28
N ALA A 32 -7.22 -1.76 -1.33
CA ALA A 32 -8.60 -1.94 -1.73
C ALA A 32 -9.41 -2.65 -0.63
N LEU A 33 -8.89 -3.72 -0.04
CA LEU A 33 -9.52 -4.42 1.08
C LEU A 33 -9.60 -3.53 2.33
N ALA A 34 -8.54 -2.78 2.65
CA ALA A 34 -8.54 -1.83 3.76
C ALA A 34 -9.62 -0.75 3.58
N THR A 35 -9.75 -0.22 2.37
CA THR A 35 -10.77 0.79 2.03
C THR A 35 -12.17 0.19 2.14
N GLN A 36 -12.37 -1.01 1.63
CA GLN A 36 -13.65 -1.72 1.73
C GLN A 36 -14.05 -1.92 3.20
N LEU A 37 -13.11 -2.33 4.07
CA LEU A 37 -13.37 -2.49 5.50
C LEU A 37 -13.68 -1.16 6.19
N ALA A 38 -12.92 -0.10 5.87
CA ALA A 38 -13.09 1.23 6.45
C ALA A 38 -14.46 1.86 6.09
N PHE A 39 -14.95 1.60 4.88
CA PHE A 39 -16.19 2.20 4.36
C PHE A 39 -17.39 1.24 4.35
N ARG A 40 -17.28 0.03 4.89
CA ARG A 40 -18.31 -1.02 4.90
C ARG A 40 -19.62 -0.68 5.65
N ARG A 41 -19.83 0.51 6.21
CA ARG A 41 -21.06 0.81 6.92
C ARG A 41 -22.25 0.99 5.96
N ARG A 42 -23.37 0.29 6.24
CA ARG A 42 -24.71 0.35 5.58
C ARG A 42 -25.28 1.78 5.36
N LYS A 43 -24.67 2.80 5.93
CA LYS A 43 -25.14 4.19 5.89
C LYS A 43 -24.72 4.94 4.61
N TYR A 44 -23.81 4.38 3.83
CA TYR A 44 -23.42 4.95 2.54
C TYR A 44 -24.25 4.27 1.45
N LYS A 45 -25.04 5.06 0.71
CA LYS A 45 -25.88 4.59 -0.42
C LYS A 45 -25.10 3.90 -1.55
N LEU A 46 -23.77 4.05 -1.56
CA LEU A 46 -22.83 3.51 -2.53
C LEU A 46 -22.05 2.37 -1.88
N ASN A 47 -22.59 1.14 -1.98
CA ASN A 47 -21.85 -0.07 -1.63
C ASN A 47 -20.98 -0.46 -2.83
N TYR A 48 -19.76 0.06 -2.86
CA TYR A 48 -18.78 -0.34 -3.86
C TYR A 48 -18.35 -1.80 -3.67
N ASN A 49 -18.25 -2.52 -4.78
CA ASN A 49 -17.76 -3.89 -4.81
C ASN A 49 -16.23 -3.92 -4.64
N THR A 50 -15.65 -5.04 -4.26
CA THR A 50 -14.18 -5.16 -4.06
C THR A 50 -13.40 -4.73 -5.30
N THR A 51 -13.89 -5.09 -6.49
CA THR A 51 -13.28 -4.70 -7.77
C THR A 51 -13.29 -3.17 -7.95
N GLU A 52 -14.39 -2.52 -7.60
CA GLU A 52 -14.49 -1.04 -7.67
C GLU A 52 -13.52 -0.38 -6.71
N HIS A 53 -13.30 -0.95 -5.51
CA HIS A 53 -12.27 -0.47 -4.59
C HIS A 53 -10.86 -0.59 -5.16
N VAL A 54 -10.56 -1.63 -5.95
CA VAL A 54 -9.26 -1.76 -6.65
C VAL A 54 -9.10 -0.64 -7.68
N PHE A 55 -10.13 -0.35 -8.48
CA PHE A 55 -10.09 0.76 -9.44
C PHE A 55 -9.91 2.12 -8.76
N ILE A 56 -10.58 2.35 -7.62
CA ILE A 56 -10.43 3.57 -6.82
C ILE A 56 -8.98 3.71 -6.37
N GLN A 57 -8.37 2.66 -5.86
CA GLN A 57 -6.98 2.69 -5.41
C GLN A 57 -6.00 2.88 -6.57
N ALA A 58 -6.25 2.26 -7.71
CA ALA A 58 -5.46 2.48 -8.92
C ALA A 58 -5.53 3.94 -9.39
N TYR A 59 -6.71 4.55 -9.35
CA TYR A 59 -6.90 5.97 -9.68
C TYR A 59 -6.11 6.88 -8.74
N ILE A 60 -6.20 6.66 -7.42
CA ILE A 60 -5.44 7.42 -6.42
C ILE A 60 -3.92 7.23 -6.64
N ALA A 61 -3.48 6.01 -6.93
CA ALA A 61 -2.07 5.74 -7.23
C ALA A 61 -1.59 6.52 -8.46
N CYS A 62 -2.41 6.60 -9.52
CA CYS A 62 -2.11 7.41 -10.70
C CYS A 62 -2.01 8.91 -10.36
N GLN A 63 -2.90 9.43 -9.52
CA GLN A 63 -2.83 10.83 -9.08
C GLN A 63 -1.55 11.11 -8.28
N ILE A 64 -1.14 10.20 -7.39
CA ILE A 64 0.11 10.31 -6.64
C ILE A 64 1.30 10.36 -7.59
N LEU A 65 1.33 9.50 -8.63
CA LEU A 65 2.38 9.49 -9.63
C LEU A 65 2.43 10.80 -10.43
N LEU A 66 1.28 11.31 -10.87
CA LEU A 66 1.20 12.58 -11.58
C LEU A 66 1.69 13.75 -10.72
N LEU A 67 1.27 13.78 -9.44
CA LEU A 67 1.74 14.79 -8.49
C LEU A 67 3.27 14.67 -8.26
N SER A 68 3.80 13.47 -8.18
CA SER A 68 5.23 13.23 -8.05
C SER A 68 6.01 13.80 -9.23
N ILE A 69 5.49 13.66 -10.47
CA ILE A 69 6.10 14.23 -11.67
C ILE A 69 6.07 15.76 -11.63
N ILE A 70 4.97 16.37 -11.16
CA ILE A 70 4.83 17.83 -11.07
C ILE A 70 5.78 18.42 -10.01
N VAL A 71 5.96 17.72 -8.89
CA VAL A 71 6.82 18.18 -7.78
C VAL A 71 8.31 17.96 -8.07
N LEU A 72 8.64 17.06 -8.99
CA LEU A 72 10.01 16.70 -9.36
C LEU A 72 10.91 17.92 -9.67
N PRO A 73 10.53 18.91 -10.50
CA PRO A 73 11.37 20.07 -10.79
C PRO A 73 11.60 21.00 -9.59
N PHE A 74 10.74 20.93 -8.57
CA PHE A 74 10.85 21.78 -7.37
C PHE A 74 11.76 21.20 -6.27
N ASN A 75 11.99 19.89 -6.30
CA ASN A 75 12.82 19.21 -5.29
C ASN A 75 14.34 19.29 -5.54
N GLY A 76 14.76 20.00 -6.60
CA GLY A 76 16.17 20.06 -6.98
C GLY A 76 16.72 18.67 -7.36
N TYR A 77 17.94 18.61 -7.88
CA TYR A 77 18.63 17.36 -8.24
C TYR A 77 19.09 16.56 -7.01
N ALA A 78 18.20 16.32 -6.04
CA ALA A 78 18.44 15.34 -4.99
C ALA A 78 18.54 13.95 -5.63
N LYS A 79 19.42 13.11 -5.10
CA LYS A 79 19.81 11.80 -5.65
C LYS A 79 18.61 11.05 -6.22
N VAL A 80 18.78 10.50 -7.41
CA VAL A 80 17.75 9.81 -8.21
C VAL A 80 16.93 8.77 -7.42
N ASP A 81 17.47 8.24 -6.35
CA ASP A 81 16.79 7.26 -5.48
C ASP A 81 15.73 7.87 -4.53
N ASP A 82 15.88 9.15 -4.15
CA ASP A 82 14.96 9.85 -3.24
C ASP A 82 13.90 10.67 -4.00
N LEU A 83 13.94 10.66 -5.32
CA LEU A 83 13.23 11.57 -6.22
C LEU A 83 11.70 11.40 -6.27
N TYR A 84 11.15 10.37 -5.64
CA TYR A 84 9.73 10.00 -5.80
C TYR A 84 8.93 9.97 -4.50
N GLU A 85 9.45 10.50 -3.43
CA GLU A 85 8.73 10.52 -2.16
C GLU A 85 8.02 11.86 -1.98
N LEU A 86 6.74 11.87 -2.36
CA LEU A 86 5.85 12.94 -1.93
C LEU A 86 5.79 12.97 -0.41
N PRO A 87 5.77 14.16 0.21
CA PRO A 87 5.64 14.26 1.65
C PRO A 87 4.34 13.57 2.11
N LEU A 88 4.43 12.75 3.14
CA LEU A 88 3.34 11.93 3.65
C LEU A 88 2.06 12.74 3.96
N TRP A 89 2.21 13.98 4.42
CA TRP A 89 1.06 14.85 4.69
C TRP A 89 0.28 15.19 3.42
N LEU A 90 0.95 15.36 2.28
CA LEU A 90 0.33 15.67 1.00
C LEU A 90 -0.44 14.46 0.46
N ILE A 91 0.14 13.27 0.57
CA ILE A 91 -0.53 12.01 0.24
C ILE A 91 -1.77 11.84 1.12
N PHE A 92 -1.67 12.13 2.42
CA PHE A 92 -2.79 12.04 3.35
C PHE A 92 -3.92 12.99 2.98
N VAL A 93 -3.59 14.25 2.66
CA VAL A 93 -4.58 15.26 2.21
C VAL A 93 -5.27 14.81 0.93
N LEU A 94 -4.53 14.24 -0.02
CA LEU A 94 -5.06 13.71 -1.27
C LEU A 94 -6.06 12.57 -1.00
N PHE A 95 -5.72 11.61 -0.16
CA PHE A 95 -6.65 10.55 0.25
C PHE A 95 -7.92 11.12 0.90
N CYS A 96 -7.80 12.10 1.79
CA CYS A 96 -8.94 12.74 2.42
C CYS A 96 -9.84 13.46 1.41
N TRP A 97 -9.24 14.11 0.42
CA TRP A 97 -9.95 14.81 -0.65
C TRP A 97 -10.73 13.82 -1.53
N ASP A 98 -10.05 12.79 -2.04
CA ASP A 98 -10.65 11.79 -2.92
C ASP A 98 -11.78 11.03 -2.22
N TYR A 99 -11.58 10.60 -0.99
CA TYR A 99 -12.63 9.92 -0.24
C TYR A 99 -13.80 10.84 0.09
N LYS A 100 -13.57 12.13 0.34
CA LYS A 100 -14.66 13.09 0.50
C LYS A 100 -15.50 13.19 -0.76
N GLN A 101 -14.89 13.28 -1.93
CA GLN A 101 -15.61 13.39 -3.21
C GLN A 101 -16.34 12.09 -3.54
N LEU A 102 -15.65 10.96 -3.42
CA LEU A 102 -16.15 9.65 -3.81
C LEU A 102 -17.35 9.21 -2.95
N TYR A 103 -17.21 9.35 -1.63
CA TYR A 103 -18.24 8.93 -0.67
C TYR A 103 -19.18 10.06 -0.26
N ARG A 104 -19.07 11.24 -0.86
CA ARG A 104 -19.89 12.44 -0.56
C ARG A 104 -20.03 12.69 0.94
N CYS A 105 -18.95 12.52 1.68
CA CYS A 105 -18.94 12.70 3.13
C CYS A 105 -18.37 14.07 3.54
N THR A 106 -18.62 14.45 4.79
CA THR A 106 -18.07 15.68 5.39
C THR A 106 -16.56 15.52 5.59
N TRP A 107 -15.78 16.61 5.56
CA TRP A 107 -14.33 16.61 5.79
C TRP A 107 -13.92 15.83 7.05
N TRP A 108 -14.62 16.06 8.16
CA TRP A 108 -14.35 15.39 9.43
C TRP A 108 -14.52 13.87 9.35
N ARG A 109 -15.56 13.42 8.64
CA ARG A 109 -15.79 11.99 8.43
C ARG A 109 -14.77 11.38 7.47
N SER A 110 -14.38 12.09 6.43
CA SER A 110 -13.33 11.65 5.51
C SER A 110 -12.02 11.47 6.25
N PHE A 111 -11.63 12.44 7.07
CA PHE A 111 -10.42 12.40 7.89
C PHE A 111 -10.34 11.14 8.77
N TRP A 112 -11.38 10.90 9.59
CA TRP A 112 -11.42 9.71 10.45
C TRP A 112 -11.44 8.40 9.68
N ARG A 113 -12.09 8.36 8.51
CA ARG A 113 -12.12 7.19 7.65
C ARG A 113 -10.78 6.92 6.97
N THR A 114 -10.07 7.95 6.58
CA THR A 114 -8.71 7.81 6.05
C THR A 114 -7.77 7.24 7.11
N ILE A 115 -7.86 7.70 8.36
CA ILE A 115 -7.09 7.13 9.47
C ILE A 115 -7.44 5.65 9.67
N LEU A 116 -8.73 5.31 9.70
CA LEU A 116 -9.18 3.91 9.82
C LEU A 116 -8.65 3.05 8.67
N MET A 117 -8.71 3.54 7.44
CA MET A 117 -8.19 2.85 6.27
C MET A 117 -6.68 2.59 6.38
N LEU A 118 -5.92 3.61 6.80
CA LEU A 118 -4.47 3.46 7.01
C LEU A 118 -4.17 2.44 8.10
N THR A 119 -4.93 2.45 9.20
CA THR A 119 -4.79 1.48 10.29
C THR A 119 -5.09 0.05 9.78
N TYR A 120 -6.18 -0.14 9.04
CA TYR A 120 -6.50 -1.45 8.45
C TYR A 120 -5.46 -1.90 7.42
N SER A 121 -4.93 -0.98 6.60
CA SER A 121 -3.88 -1.32 5.64
C SER A 121 -2.60 -1.78 6.34
N LEU A 122 -2.24 -1.13 7.44
CA LEU A 122 -1.07 -1.51 8.24
C LEU A 122 -1.27 -2.90 8.89
N VAL A 123 -2.42 -3.16 9.47
CA VAL A 123 -2.76 -4.47 10.05
C VAL A 123 -2.72 -5.57 8.98
N LEU A 124 -3.33 -5.33 7.82
CA LEU A 124 -3.32 -6.30 6.71
C LEU A 124 -1.91 -6.54 6.19
N LEU A 125 -1.07 -5.51 6.13
CA LEU A 125 0.33 -5.65 5.71
C LEU A 125 1.13 -6.50 6.70
N VAL A 126 0.93 -6.32 8.02
CA VAL A 126 1.57 -7.14 9.06
C VAL A 126 1.10 -8.59 8.95
N ILE A 127 -0.20 -8.84 8.80
CA ILE A 127 -0.75 -10.20 8.63
C ILE A 127 -0.14 -10.86 7.39
N PHE A 128 -0.08 -10.14 6.27
CA PHE A 128 0.50 -10.64 5.04
C PHE A 128 1.99 -10.97 5.20
N ALA A 129 2.76 -10.11 5.86
CA ALA A 129 4.17 -10.36 6.15
C ALA A 129 4.37 -11.61 7.03
N CYS A 130 3.56 -11.76 8.09
CA CYS A 130 3.59 -12.95 8.95
C CYS A 130 3.26 -14.24 8.18
N LEU A 131 2.28 -14.18 7.27
CA LEU A 131 1.88 -15.31 6.44
C LEU A 131 3.00 -15.71 5.48
N VAL A 132 3.65 -14.75 4.82
CA VAL A 132 4.80 -15.00 3.94
C VAL A 132 5.95 -15.63 4.73
N MET A 133 6.26 -15.11 5.92
CA MET A 133 7.30 -15.68 6.79
C MET A 133 6.97 -17.12 7.21
N ALA A 134 5.73 -17.42 7.57
CA ALA A 134 5.28 -18.76 7.93
C ALA A 134 5.40 -19.74 6.75
N LEU A 135 5.03 -19.33 5.55
CA LEU A 135 5.17 -20.13 4.32
C LEU A 135 6.64 -20.42 4.00
N MET A 136 7.51 -19.41 4.14
CA MET A 136 8.95 -19.59 3.94
C MET A 136 9.55 -20.60 4.94
N LEU A 137 9.17 -20.50 6.23
CA LEU A 137 9.61 -21.45 7.25
C LEU A 137 9.11 -22.87 6.96
N ALA A 138 7.83 -23.01 6.59
CA ALA A 138 7.26 -24.31 6.21
C ALA A 138 8.01 -24.93 5.02
N GLY A 139 8.31 -24.13 3.99
CA GLY A 139 9.10 -24.57 2.82
C GLY A 139 10.50 -25.07 3.22
N ILE A 140 11.18 -24.38 4.15
CA ILE A 140 12.48 -24.78 4.65
C ILE A 140 12.40 -26.12 5.41
N TYR A 141 11.36 -26.30 6.24
CA TYR A 141 11.14 -27.55 6.97
C TYR A 141 10.89 -28.72 6.03
N VAL A 142 10.08 -28.54 4.99
CA VAL A 142 9.81 -29.56 3.98
C VAL A 142 11.09 -29.93 3.21
N LEU A 143 11.89 -28.96 2.81
CA LEU A 143 13.15 -29.20 2.11
C LEU A 143 14.15 -29.97 2.98
N LYS A 144 14.19 -29.68 4.28
CA LYS A 144 15.07 -30.37 5.25
C LYS A 144 14.62 -31.81 5.52
N PHE A 145 13.33 -32.12 5.30
CA PHE A 145 12.80 -33.47 5.50
C PHE A 145 12.97 -34.36 4.25
N ILE A 146 13.11 -33.74 3.06
CA ILE A 146 13.27 -34.46 1.76
C ILE A 146 14.75 -34.73 1.44
N LEU A 147 15.66 -33.91 1.95
CA LEU A 147 17.12 -34.04 1.84
C LEU A 147 17.72 -34.77 3.04
#